data_d4249c46a3ffafd8524570fd77988233
#
_entry.id   d4249c46a3ffafd8524570fd77988233
#
_cell.length_a   1.000
_cell.length_b   1.000
_cell.length_c   1.000
_cell.angle_alpha   90.00
_cell.angle_beta   90.00
_cell.angle_gamma   90.00
#
_symmetry.space_group_name_H-M   'P 1'
#
loop_
_entity.id
_entity.type
_entity.pdbx_description
1 polymer ?
#
loop_
_entity_poly.entity_id
_entity_poly.type
_entity_poly.pdbx_seq_one_letter_code
_entity_poly.pdbx_strand_id
1 'polypeptide(L)'
;MTRHARLPFRGAATLLVVALAVAVPAAHADPRPGPPPEATEHTTLEGALGAVGMDRATFETQAETADRLSAAAEEYAARYPEAFAGVRVVGARGQVGVIPGADDEDALTSDARSRGFSTFAAPVPARSLDQTAERVQSWTDSLPPEQREEVAVTEVDPATGDVTVVVTDSDRAPAPPADLGADVRRGTFHKAQSLGSGGGAA
;
A
#
# COMPACT_ATOMS: atom_id res chain seq x y z
N MET A 1 -11.42 0.29 -46.71
CA MET A 1 -10.13 0.03 -46.03
C MET A 1 -9.92 1.07 -44.97
N THR A 2 -10.38 0.79 -43.77
CA THR A 2 -10.37 1.72 -42.64
C THR A 2 -9.30 1.26 -41.64
N ARG A 3 -8.20 2.01 -41.54
CA ARG A 3 -7.10 1.76 -40.62
C ARG A 3 -7.53 2.19 -39.20
N HIS A 4 -7.77 1.24 -38.30
CA HIS A 4 -7.90 1.52 -36.86
C HIS A 4 -6.50 1.79 -36.30
N ALA A 5 -6.29 3.04 -35.88
CA ALA A 5 -5.14 3.44 -35.09
C ALA A 5 -5.27 2.84 -33.67
N ARG A 6 -4.36 1.95 -33.32
CA ARG A 6 -4.22 1.46 -31.94
C ARG A 6 -3.52 2.56 -31.13
N LEU A 7 -4.25 3.11 -30.15
CA LEU A 7 -3.68 3.96 -29.11
C LEU A 7 -2.75 3.12 -28.22
N PRO A 8 -1.55 3.62 -27.88
CA PRO A 8 -0.68 2.93 -26.95
C PRO A 8 -1.26 3.01 -25.54
N PHE A 9 -1.50 1.87 -24.94
CA PHE A 9 -1.86 1.70 -23.53
C PHE A 9 -0.71 2.27 -22.70
N ARG A 10 -0.92 3.42 -22.07
CA ARG A 10 -0.01 4.01 -21.09
C ARG A 10 -0.14 3.25 -19.78
N GLY A 11 1.00 2.80 -19.27
CA GLY A 11 1.20 1.93 -18.15
C GLY A 11 0.33 2.23 -16.94
N ALA A 12 -0.21 1.15 -16.40
CA ALA A 12 -0.79 1.11 -15.06
C ALA A 12 0.30 1.52 -14.07
N ALA A 13 0.07 2.61 -13.35
CA ALA A 13 0.91 2.98 -12.23
C ALA A 13 0.67 1.92 -11.14
N THR A 14 1.62 1.01 -10.98
CA THR A 14 1.64 0.07 -9.86
C THR A 14 1.70 0.88 -8.58
N LEU A 15 0.59 0.93 -7.84
CA LEU A 15 0.53 1.53 -6.52
C LEU A 15 1.35 0.64 -5.57
N LEU A 16 2.62 1.00 -5.37
CA LEU A 16 3.45 0.37 -4.36
C LEU A 16 2.96 0.85 -2.98
N VAL A 17 2.08 0.09 -2.35
CA VAL A 17 1.74 0.29 -0.94
C VAL A 17 2.89 -0.29 -0.12
N VAL A 18 3.80 0.58 0.30
CA VAL A 18 4.79 0.24 1.34
C VAL A 18 4.01 0.14 2.66
N ALA A 19 3.59 -1.06 3.04
CA ALA A 19 3.03 -1.32 4.35
C ALA A 19 4.15 -1.14 5.39
N LEU A 20 4.24 0.06 5.97
CA LEU A 20 5.05 0.33 7.13
C LEU A 20 4.32 -0.27 8.34
N ALA A 21 4.59 -1.55 8.65
CA ALA A 21 4.06 -2.19 9.84
C ALA A 21 4.77 -1.59 11.07
N VAL A 22 4.22 -0.49 11.60
CA VAL A 22 4.61 0.04 12.90
C VAL A 22 3.75 -0.67 13.94
N ALA A 23 4.34 -1.63 14.65
CA ALA A 23 3.75 -2.21 15.84
C ALA A 23 3.75 -1.13 16.94
N VAL A 24 2.63 -0.45 17.13
CA VAL A 24 2.42 0.46 18.26
C VAL A 24 2.09 -0.39 19.48
N PRO A 25 2.90 -0.41 20.55
CA PRO A 25 2.53 -1.05 21.79
C PRO A 25 1.32 -0.30 22.38
N ALA A 26 0.25 -1.03 22.70
CA ALA A 26 -0.92 -0.48 23.37
C ALA A 26 -0.53 -0.04 24.79
N ALA A 27 -0.19 1.23 24.95
CA ALA A 27 -0.08 1.86 26.27
C ALA A 27 -1.50 2.10 26.78
N HIS A 28 -1.87 1.47 27.88
CA HIS A 28 -3.07 1.75 28.64
C HIS A 28 -2.96 3.17 29.23
N ALA A 29 -3.59 4.12 28.58
CA ALA A 29 -3.70 5.49 29.08
C ALA A 29 -5.02 5.65 29.84
N ASP A 30 -4.91 6.05 31.11
CA ASP A 30 -5.96 6.44 32.00
C ASP A 30 -6.74 7.66 31.45
N PRO A 31 -8.09 7.64 31.36
CA PRO A 31 -8.85 8.71 30.71
C PRO A 31 -9.04 9.90 31.64
N ARG A 32 -8.09 10.82 31.68
CA ARG A 32 -8.34 12.17 32.16
C ARG A 32 -8.49 13.11 30.97
N PRO A 33 -9.63 13.86 30.87
CA PRO A 33 -9.76 14.86 29.81
C PRO A 33 -8.84 16.04 30.12
N GLY A 34 -7.67 16.04 29.49
CA GLY A 34 -6.85 17.23 29.34
C GLY A 34 -7.39 18.13 28.23
N PRO A 35 -7.08 19.44 28.25
CA PRO A 35 -7.46 20.32 27.16
C PRO A 35 -6.93 19.76 25.83
N PRO A 36 -7.70 19.92 24.72
CA PRO A 36 -7.25 19.43 23.42
C PRO A 36 -5.90 20.07 23.07
N PRO A 37 -4.93 19.29 22.57
CA PRO A 37 -3.67 19.86 22.12
C PRO A 37 -3.95 20.87 21.01
N GLU A 38 -3.39 22.09 21.17
CA GLU A 38 -3.48 23.11 20.14
C GLU A 38 -2.90 22.57 18.84
N ALA A 39 -3.76 22.46 17.83
CA ALA A 39 -3.41 21.96 16.49
C ALA A 39 -2.60 23.03 15.74
N THR A 40 -1.34 23.22 16.10
CA THR A 40 -0.42 24.12 15.38
C THR A 40 1.02 23.62 15.53
N GLU A 41 1.29 22.37 15.20
CA GLU A 41 2.65 22.02 14.83
C GLU A 41 2.62 21.51 13.41
N HIS A 42 3.19 22.31 12.50
CA HIS A 42 3.56 21.83 11.19
C HIS A 42 4.38 20.57 11.41
N THR A 43 3.81 19.42 11.09
CA THR A 43 4.49 18.14 11.27
C THR A 43 5.70 18.15 10.33
N THR A 44 6.84 18.59 10.85
CA THR A 44 8.11 18.47 10.13
C THR A 44 8.39 16.99 9.94
N LEU A 45 9.17 16.63 8.92
CA LEU A 45 9.60 15.24 8.73
C LEU A 45 10.18 14.66 10.04
N GLU A 46 10.94 15.45 10.78
CA GLU A 46 11.54 15.03 12.06
C GLU A 46 10.50 14.76 13.13
N GLY A 47 9.45 15.59 13.21
CA GLY A 47 8.32 15.35 14.13
C GLY A 47 7.56 14.09 13.78
N ALA A 48 7.32 13.83 12.48
CA ALA A 48 6.67 12.62 12.02
C ALA A 48 7.52 11.36 12.29
N LEU A 49 8.83 11.43 12.04
CA LEU A 49 9.77 10.34 12.33
C LEU A 49 9.87 10.06 13.83
N GLY A 50 9.91 11.11 14.66
CA GLY A 50 9.89 10.98 16.12
C GLY A 50 8.63 10.32 16.64
N ALA A 51 7.46 10.63 16.06
CA ALA A 51 6.18 10.03 16.44
C ALA A 51 6.13 8.52 16.18
N VAL A 52 6.86 8.02 15.18
CA VAL A 52 6.96 6.58 14.87
C VAL A 52 8.24 5.94 15.42
N GLY A 53 9.04 6.68 16.20
CA GLY A 53 10.27 6.16 16.80
C GLY A 53 11.38 5.85 15.78
N MET A 54 11.40 6.53 14.65
CA MET A 54 12.37 6.34 13.57
C MET A 54 13.33 7.51 13.49
N ASP A 55 14.63 7.26 13.36
CA ASP A 55 15.61 8.28 13.06
C ASP A 55 15.73 8.54 11.55
N ARG A 56 16.28 9.72 11.19
CA ARG A 56 16.41 10.15 9.79
C ARG A 56 17.26 9.19 8.96
N ALA A 57 18.37 8.68 9.49
CA ALA A 57 19.28 7.80 8.75
C ALA A 57 18.61 6.46 8.43
N THR A 58 17.85 5.91 9.38
CA THR A 58 17.02 4.72 9.17
C THR A 58 15.97 4.96 8.09
N PHE A 59 15.28 6.10 8.14
CA PHE A 59 14.29 6.47 7.13
C PHE A 59 14.91 6.60 5.72
N GLU A 60 16.02 7.30 5.59
CA GLU A 60 16.74 7.46 4.32
C GLU A 60 17.20 6.10 3.75
N THR A 61 17.74 5.22 4.59
CA THR A 61 18.12 3.86 4.18
C THR A 61 16.92 3.03 3.72
N GLN A 62 15.78 3.16 4.40
CA GLN A 62 14.55 2.47 3.99
C GLN A 62 14.02 3.03 2.67
N ALA A 63 14.04 4.36 2.48
CA ALA A 63 13.61 5.01 1.25
C ALA A 63 14.45 4.58 0.05
N GLU A 64 15.78 4.60 0.17
CA GLU A 64 16.69 4.10 -0.88
C GLU A 64 16.43 2.62 -1.22
N THR A 65 16.17 1.80 -0.18
CA THR A 65 15.84 0.38 -0.39
C THR A 65 14.50 0.23 -1.10
N ALA A 66 13.50 1.03 -0.75
CA ALA A 66 12.19 1.02 -1.37
C ALA A 66 12.28 1.44 -2.85
N ASP A 67 13.06 2.48 -3.18
CA ASP A 67 13.25 2.94 -4.56
C ASP A 67 13.90 1.86 -5.44
N ARG A 68 14.97 1.23 -4.95
CA ARG A 68 15.63 0.14 -5.66
C ARG A 68 14.72 -1.06 -5.85
N LEU A 69 13.93 -1.38 -4.83
CA LEU A 69 13.00 -2.49 -4.85
C LEU A 69 11.84 -2.25 -5.79
N SER A 70 11.32 -1.00 -5.86
CA SER A 70 10.27 -0.59 -6.80
C SER A 70 10.71 -0.73 -8.25
N ALA A 71 11.91 -0.26 -8.58
CA ALA A 71 12.46 -0.41 -9.93
C ALA A 71 12.63 -1.89 -10.32
N ALA A 72 13.08 -2.73 -9.37
CA ALA A 72 13.22 -4.16 -9.60
C ALA A 72 11.86 -4.86 -9.74
N ALA A 73 10.83 -4.41 -9.01
CA ALA A 73 9.50 -5.01 -9.05
C ALA A 73 8.85 -4.92 -10.44
N GLU A 74 9.01 -3.79 -11.14
CA GLU A 74 8.50 -3.62 -12.51
C GLU A 74 9.16 -4.63 -13.46
N GLU A 75 10.49 -4.83 -13.36
CA GLU A 75 11.22 -5.80 -14.17
C GLU A 75 10.77 -7.24 -13.86
N TYR A 76 10.60 -7.56 -12.55
CA TYR A 76 10.18 -8.89 -12.13
C TYR A 76 8.76 -9.22 -12.55
N ALA A 77 7.82 -8.27 -12.44
CA ALA A 77 6.45 -8.44 -12.91
C ALA A 77 6.38 -8.73 -14.42
N ALA A 78 7.24 -8.08 -15.20
CA ALA A 78 7.30 -8.30 -16.66
C ALA A 78 8.00 -9.61 -17.03
N ARG A 79 9.05 -9.99 -16.30
CA ARG A 79 9.92 -11.12 -16.65
C ARG A 79 9.46 -12.45 -16.04
N TYR A 80 8.89 -12.40 -14.85
CA TYR A 80 8.51 -13.57 -14.06
C TYR A 80 7.05 -13.49 -13.58
N PRO A 81 6.06 -13.28 -14.45
CA PRO A 81 4.68 -12.95 -14.07
C PRO A 81 3.98 -14.02 -13.23
N GLU A 82 4.40 -15.30 -13.35
CA GLU A 82 3.84 -16.42 -12.59
C GLU A 82 4.57 -16.67 -11.27
N ALA A 83 5.87 -16.33 -11.21
CA ALA A 83 6.70 -16.57 -10.03
C ALA A 83 6.78 -15.36 -9.10
N PHE A 84 6.59 -14.15 -9.63
CA PHE A 84 6.68 -12.90 -8.87
C PHE A 84 5.38 -12.61 -8.10
N ALA A 85 5.50 -12.41 -6.78
CA ALA A 85 4.34 -12.16 -5.92
C ALA A 85 4.29 -10.76 -5.32
N GLY A 86 5.26 -9.91 -5.63
CA GLY A 86 5.34 -8.55 -5.09
C GLY A 86 6.59 -8.32 -4.27
N VAL A 87 6.66 -7.16 -3.63
CA VAL A 87 7.83 -6.74 -2.85
C VAL A 87 7.42 -6.11 -1.52
N ARG A 88 8.33 -6.15 -0.54
CA ARG A 88 8.16 -5.45 0.73
C ARG A 88 9.49 -5.02 1.33
N VAL A 89 9.46 -4.01 2.17
CA VAL A 89 10.62 -3.58 2.97
C VAL A 89 10.39 -4.02 4.42
N VAL A 90 11.35 -4.75 4.99
CA VAL A 90 11.31 -5.18 6.39
C VAL A 90 12.56 -4.64 7.10
N GLY A 91 12.36 -3.66 7.97
CA GLY A 91 13.46 -2.84 8.47
C GLY A 91 14.14 -2.12 7.30
N ALA A 92 15.45 -2.28 7.16
CA ALA A 92 16.22 -1.71 6.05
C ALA A 92 16.44 -2.70 4.88
N ARG A 93 15.74 -3.84 4.85
CA ARG A 93 15.97 -4.91 3.87
C ARG A 93 14.82 -5.03 2.90
N GLY A 94 15.14 -5.03 1.60
CA GLY A 94 14.20 -5.37 0.54
C GLY A 94 13.98 -6.86 0.45
N GLN A 95 12.71 -7.26 0.28
CA GLN A 95 12.32 -8.65 0.09
C GLN A 95 11.44 -8.79 -1.15
N VAL A 96 11.65 -9.86 -1.90
CA VAL A 96 10.89 -10.22 -3.11
C VAL A 96 10.06 -11.45 -2.82
N GLY A 97 8.76 -11.36 -3.07
CA GLY A 97 7.82 -12.47 -2.97
C GLY A 97 7.97 -13.44 -4.14
N VAL A 98 8.04 -14.72 -3.84
CA VAL A 98 8.22 -15.80 -4.81
C VAL A 98 7.14 -16.84 -4.61
N ILE A 99 6.54 -17.30 -5.70
CA ILE A 99 5.54 -18.40 -5.69
C ILE A 99 6.31 -19.74 -5.70
N PRO A 100 6.18 -20.55 -4.63
CA PRO A 100 6.82 -21.85 -4.58
C PRO A 100 6.30 -22.79 -5.68
N GLY A 101 7.22 -23.43 -6.40
CA GLY A 101 6.88 -24.38 -7.46
C GLY A 101 6.55 -23.74 -8.81
N ALA A 102 6.64 -22.42 -8.95
CA ALA A 102 6.53 -21.77 -10.25
C ALA A 102 7.76 -22.09 -11.13
N ASP A 103 7.55 -22.18 -12.45
CA ASP A 103 8.61 -22.56 -13.40
C ASP A 103 9.87 -21.64 -13.32
N ASP A 104 9.65 -20.34 -13.04
CA ASP A 104 10.72 -19.34 -12.94
C ASP A 104 11.17 -19.05 -11.49
N GLU A 105 10.80 -19.86 -10.49
CA GLU A 105 11.12 -19.65 -9.08
C GLU A 105 12.61 -19.48 -8.84
N ASP A 106 13.43 -20.40 -9.34
CA ASP A 106 14.88 -20.38 -9.16
C ASP A 106 15.54 -19.20 -9.86
N ALA A 107 15.06 -18.85 -11.04
CA ALA A 107 15.57 -17.71 -11.82
C ALA A 107 15.29 -16.39 -11.12
N LEU A 108 14.06 -16.18 -10.65
CA LEU A 108 13.67 -14.99 -9.87
C LEU A 108 14.46 -14.91 -8.55
N THR A 109 14.56 -16.03 -7.83
CA THR A 109 15.30 -16.09 -6.57
C THR A 109 16.78 -15.74 -6.76
N SER A 110 17.41 -16.25 -7.81
CA SER A 110 18.81 -15.94 -8.15
C SER A 110 19.00 -14.47 -8.52
N ASP A 111 18.10 -13.92 -9.32
CA ASP A 111 18.15 -12.51 -9.73
C ASP A 111 17.94 -11.57 -8.52
N ALA A 112 16.96 -11.84 -7.66
CA ALA A 112 16.72 -11.06 -6.45
C ALA A 112 17.96 -11.04 -5.53
N ARG A 113 18.58 -12.20 -5.30
CA ARG A 113 19.80 -12.31 -4.47
C ARG A 113 20.98 -11.57 -5.07
N SER A 114 21.15 -11.62 -6.39
CA SER A 114 22.23 -10.90 -7.08
C SER A 114 22.15 -9.38 -6.90
N ARG A 115 20.92 -8.85 -6.72
CA ARG A 115 20.64 -7.44 -6.44
C ARG A 115 20.66 -7.09 -4.94
N GLY A 116 20.94 -8.08 -4.07
CA GLY A 116 21.01 -7.88 -2.61
C GLY A 116 19.67 -7.94 -1.89
N PHE A 117 18.63 -8.46 -2.54
CA PHE A 117 17.32 -8.69 -1.92
C PHE A 117 17.23 -10.11 -1.34
N SER A 118 16.51 -10.26 -0.25
CA SER A 118 16.06 -11.58 0.24
C SER A 118 14.71 -11.95 -0.38
N THR A 119 14.34 -13.23 -0.28
CA THR A 119 13.07 -13.71 -0.79
C THR A 119 12.16 -14.20 0.33
N PHE A 120 10.84 -14.21 0.10
CA PHE A 120 9.85 -14.85 0.95
C PHE A 120 8.87 -15.63 0.08
N ALA A 121 8.31 -16.72 0.62
CA ALA A 121 7.27 -17.48 -0.05
C ALA A 121 5.94 -16.72 0.01
N ALA A 122 5.20 -16.70 -1.09
CA ALA A 122 3.90 -16.07 -1.20
C ALA A 122 2.90 -17.03 -1.86
N PRO A 123 1.59 -16.94 -1.53
CA PRO A 123 0.60 -17.91 -2.01
C PRO A 123 0.05 -17.58 -3.41
N VAL A 124 0.10 -16.31 -3.85
CA VAL A 124 -0.49 -15.87 -5.12
C VAL A 124 0.43 -14.90 -5.87
N PRO A 125 0.44 -14.92 -7.21
CA PRO A 125 1.21 -13.97 -8.02
C PRO A 125 0.73 -12.53 -7.84
N ALA A 126 1.65 -11.56 -7.94
CA ALA A 126 1.35 -10.12 -7.83
C ALA A 126 0.22 -9.68 -8.77
N ARG A 127 0.20 -10.17 -10.01
CA ARG A 127 -0.87 -9.86 -10.98
C ARG A 127 -2.28 -10.22 -10.49
N SER A 128 -2.41 -11.27 -9.68
CA SER A 128 -3.72 -11.67 -9.11
C SER A 128 -4.16 -10.68 -8.03
N LEU A 129 -3.22 -10.18 -7.24
CA LEU A 129 -3.47 -9.13 -6.24
C LEU A 129 -3.85 -7.81 -6.91
N ASP A 130 -3.12 -7.43 -7.96
CA ASP A 130 -3.40 -6.23 -8.76
C ASP A 130 -4.80 -6.29 -9.38
N GLN A 131 -5.20 -7.42 -9.96
CA GLN A 131 -6.55 -7.62 -10.51
C GLN A 131 -7.64 -7.50 -9.41
N THR A 132 -7.36 -7.97 -8.21
CA THR A 132 -8.30 -7.83 -7.09
C THR A 132 -8.37 -6.37 -6.64
N ALA A 133 -7.23 -5.69 -6.50
CA ALA A 133 -7.16 -4.28 -6.16
C ALA A 133 -7.87 -3.39 -7.20
N GLU A 134 -7.72 -3.67 -8.50
CA GLU A 134 -8.43 -2.98 -9.59
C GLU A 134 -9.96 -3.17 -9.49
N ARG A 135 -10.42 -4.38 -9.15
CA ARG A 135 -11.87 -4.63 -8.92
C ARG A 135 -12.39 -3.85 -7.72
N VAL A 136 -11.61 -3.81 -6.62
CA VAL A 136 -11.93 -3.01 -5.44
C VAL A 136 -11.99 -1.53 -5.79
N GLN A 137 -11.04 -1.02 -6.55
CA GLN A 137 -11.04 0.38 -7.00
C GLN A 137 -12.28 0.68 -7.86
N SER A 138 -12.60 -0.18 -8.82
CA SER A 138 -13.79 -0.02 -9.67
C SER A 138 -15.09 -0.03 -8.86
N TRP A 139 -15.17 -0.91 -7.86
CA TRP A 139 -16.28 -0.92 -6.93
C TRP A 139 -16.35 0.38 -6.12
N THR A 140 -15.24 0.84 -5.55
CA THR A 140 -15.17 2.09 -4.79
C THR A 140 -15.62 3.28 -5.64
N ASP A 141 -15.19 3.35 -6.90
CA ASP A 141 -15.58 4.41 -7.83
C ASP A 141 -17.09 4.40 -8.17
N SER A 142 -17.73 3.23 -8.08
CA SER A 142 -19.17 3.07 -8.30
C SER A 142 -20.04 3.47 -7.10
N LEU A 143 -19.44 3.66 -5.91
CA LEU A 143 -20.18 4.03 -4.70
C LEU A 143 -20.73 5.46 -4.77
N PRO A 144 -21.87 5.74 -4.11
CA PRO A 144 -22.32 7.10 -3.83
C PRO A 144 -21.21 7.90 -3.11
N PRO A 145 -21.12 9.23 -3.31
CA PRO A 145 -20.07 10.05 -2.72
C PRO A 145 -19.92 9.89 -1.21
N GLU A 146 -21.05 9.84 -0.49
CA GLU A 146 -21.08 9.68 0.97
C GLU A 146 -20.53 8.33 1.46
N GLN A 147 -20.66 7.28 0.67
CA GLN A 147 -20.11 5.96 0.99
C GLN A 147 -18.64 5.84 0.56
N ARG A 148 -18.28 6.48 -0.57
CA ARG A 148 -16.89 6.50 -1.05
C ARG A 148 -15.97 7.19 -0.03
N GLU A 149 -16.45 8.21 0.64
CA GLU A 149 -15.73 8.91 1.69
C GLU A 149 -15.45 8.03 2.92
N GLU A 150 -16.20 6.96 3.10
CA GLU A 150 -15.98 6.00 4.19
C GLU A 150 -14.94 4.91 3.85
N VAL A 151 -14.50 4.81 2.60
CA VAL A 151 -13.40 3.93 2.20
C VAL A 151 -12.09 4.69 2.38
N ALA A 152 -11.28 4.24 3.34
CA ALA A 152 -10.05 4.94 3.71
C ALA A 152 -8.86 4.55 2.82
N VAL A 153 -8.64 3.24 2.65
CA VAL A 153 -7.51 2.71 1.86
C VAL A 153 -7.77 1.26 1.46
N THR A 154 -7.14 0.83 0.37
CA THR A 154 -7.01 -0.59 0.02
C THR A 154 -5.57 -1.02 0.31
N GLU A 155 -5.42 -2.03 1.16
CA GLU A 155 -4.13 -2.62 1.53
C GLU A 155 -3.95 -3.93 0.77
N VAL A 156 -2.73 -4.17 0.29
CA VAL A 156 -2.36 -5.42 -0.39
C VAL A 156 -1.17 -6.02 0.35
N ASP A 157 -1.31 -7.23 0.86
CA ASP A 157 -0.22 -7.95 1.50
C ASP A 157 0.24 -9.13 0.62
N PRO A 158 1.38 -9.01 -0.07
CA PRO A 158 1.88 -10.08 -0.91
C PRO A 158 2.33 -11.33 -0.11
N ALA A 159 2.58 -11.21 1.19
CA ALA A 159 3.01 -12.36 1.99
C ALA A 159 1.87 -13.29 2.38
N THR A 160 0.68 -12.74 2.60
CA THR A 160 -0.54 -13.51 2.90
C THR A 160 -1.39 -13.74 1.66
N GLY A 161 -1.21 -12.92 0.63
CA GLY A 161 -2.03 -12.94 -0.58
C GLY A 161 -3.36 -12.22 -0.41
N ASP A 162 -3.50 -11.40 0.63
CA ASP A 162 -4.74 -10.72 0.97
C ASP A 162 -4.81 -9.32 0.36
N VAL A 163 -6.02 -8.95 -0.04
CA VAL A 163 -6.41 -7.58 -0.35
C VAL A 163 -7.44 -7.15 0.69
N THR A 164 -7.15 -6.09 1.45
CA THR A 164 -8.00 -5.62 2.53
C THR A 164 -8.52 -4.22 2.22
N VAL A 165 -9.84 -4.05 2.22
CA VAL A 165 -10.48 -2.74 2.16
C VAL A 165 -10.65 -2.22 3.57
N VAL A 166 -10.03 -1.10 3.86
CA VAL A 166 -10.13 -0.46 5.15
C VAL A 166 -11.22 0.62 5.06
N VAL A 167 -12.27 0.46 5.87
CA VAL A 167 -13.39 1.39 5.94
C VAL A 167 -13.46 2.04 7.31
N THR A 168 -14.10 3.20 7.40
CA THR A 168 -14.33 3.87 8.68
C THR A 168 -15.26 3.05 9.57
N ASP A 169 -15.25 3.33 10.87
CA ASP A 169 -16.17 2.71 11.84
C ASP A 169 -17.51 3.48 11.88
N SER A 170 -18.13 3.60 10.73
CA SER A 170 -19.38 4.33 10.50
C SER A 170 -20.46 3.35 10.05
N ASP A 171 -21.70 3.59 10.46
CA ASP A 171 -22.88 2.81 9.99
C ASP A 171 -23.12 2.97 8.48
N ARG A 172 -22.53 3.99 7.87
CA ARG A 172 -22.61 4.24 6.42
C ARG A 172 -21.50 3.57 5.64
N ALA A 173 -20.50 3.00 6.33
CA ALA A 173 -19.37 2.34 5.68
C ALA A 173 -19.88 1.19 4.80
N PRO A 174 -19.53 1.18 3.51
CA PRO A 174 -20.00 0.16 2.59
C PRO A 174 -19.33 -1.18 2.88
N ALA A 175 -20.03 -2.27 2.58
CA ALA A 175 -19.45 -3.60 2.56
C ALA A 175 -19.14 -3.97 1.10
N PRO A 176 -17.88 -4.32 0.77
CA PRO A 176 -17.58 -4.82 -0.56
C PRO A 176 -18.30 -6.14 -0.83
N PRO A 177 -18.74 -6.38 -2.08
CA PRO A 177 -19.31 -7.65 -2.50
C PRO A 177 -18.36 -8.82 -2.21
N ALA A 178 -18.88 -9.94 -1.76
CA ALA A 178 -18.07 -11.12 -1.39
C ALA A 178 -17.28 -11.71 -2.56
N ASP A 179 -17.73 -11.50 -3.80
CA ASP A 179 -17.07 -11.96 -5.02
C ASP A 179 -15.86 -11.09 -5.45
N LEU A 180 -15.61 -9.97 -4.78
CA LEU A 180 -14.40 -9.18 -5.02
C LEU A 180 -13.12 -9.90 -4.56
N GLY A 181 -13.22 -10.83 -3.61
CA GLY A 181 -12.06 -11.52 -3.05
C GLY A 181 -11.18 -10.59 -2.20
N ALA A 182 -11.79 -9.60 -1.55
CA ALA A 182 -11.14 -8.69 -0.65
C ALA A 182 -11.75 -8.79 0.75
N ASP A 183 -10.91 -8.73 1.78
CA ASP A 183 -11.34 -8.66 3.17
C ASP A 183 -11.71 -7.23 3.56
N VAL A 184 -12.48 -7.10 4.64
CA VAL A 184 -12.88 -5.80 5.18
C VAL A 184 -12.34 -5.60 6.58
N ARG A 185 -11.65 -4.50 6.79
CA ARG A 185 -11.23 -4.06 8.13
C ARG A 185 -11.87 -2.73 8.46
N ARG A 186 -12.53 -2.66 9.62
CA ARG A 186 -13.04 -1.40 10.16
C ARG A 186 -11.98 -0.74 11.04
N GLY A 187 -11.87 0.58 10.95
CA GLY A 187 -10.92 1.33 11.74
C GLY A 187 -11.29 2.80 11.87
N THR A 188 -10.80 3.43 12.93
CA THR A 188 -10.93 4.86 13.14
C THR A 188 -9.81 5.57 12.39
N PHE A 189 -10.15 6.34 11.35
CA PHE A 189 -9.20 7.16 10.60
C PHE A 189 -9.50 8.62 10.87
N HIS A 190 -8.49 9.39 11.22
CA HIS A 190 -8.59 10.84 11.21
C HIS A 190 -8.49 11.30 9.76
N LYS A 191 -9.63 11.74 9.22
CA LYS A 191 -9.66 12.38 7.91
C LYS A 191 -8.70 13.57 7.97
N ALA A 192 -7.62 13.55 7.17
CA ALA A 192 -6.77 14.71 7.03
C ALA A 192 -7.66 15.88 6.62
N GLN A 193 -7.77 16.88 7.48
CA GLN A 193 -8.53 18.08 7.14
C GLN A 193 -7.86 18.69 5.91
N SER A 194 -8.58 18.70 4.80
CA SER A 194 -8.19 19.46 3.63
C SER A 194 -7.88 20.87 4.13
N LEU A 195 -6.62 21.26 4.06
CA LEU A 195 -6.22 22.64 4.27
C LEU A 195 -6.94 23.44 3.20
N GLY A 196 -8.07 24.03 3.59
CA GLY A 196 -8.87 24.86 2.73
C GLY A 196 -7.96 25.90 2.11
N SER A 197 -7.94 25.96 0.77
CA SER A 197 -7.35 27.07 0.04
C SER A 197 -8.10 28.33 0.48
N GLY A 198 -7.57 29.03 1.47
CA GLY A 198 -8.02 30.34 1.85
C GLY A 198 -7.78 31.29 0.68
N GLY A 199 -8.76 31.36 -0.23
CA GLY A 199 -8.85 32.40 -1.23
C GLY A 199 -9.06 33.72 -0.53
N GLY A 200 -7.98 34.46 -0.25
CA GLY A 200 -8.06 35.85 0.12
C GLY A 200 -8.52 36.65 -1.08
N ALA A 201 -9.79 37.07 -1.06
CA ALA A 201 -10.25 38.17 -1.86
C ALA A 201 -10.04 39.46 -1.05
N ALA A 202 -9.27 40.41 -1.58
CA ALA A 202 -9.35 41.84 -1.29
C ALA A 202 -8.81 42.59 -2.49
#